data_0b8b42d9bf5d9346c5ef834db582fc5a
#
_entry.id   0b8b42d9bf5d9346c5ef834db582fc5a
#
_cell.length_a   1.000
_cell.length_b   1.000
_cell.length_c   1.000
_cell.angle_alpha   90.00
_cell.angle_beta   90.00
_cell.angle_gamma   90.00
#
_symmetry.space_group_name_H-M   'P 1'
#
loop_
_entity.id
_entity.type
_entity.pdbx_description
1 polymer ?
#
loop_
_entity_poly.entity_id
_entity_poly.type
_entity_poly.pdbx_seq_one_letter_code
_entity_poly.pdbx_strand_id
1 'polypeptide(L)'
;MNVAQCLTRGHVLGLPRLEAQILFLHATGRSLHDRAWLLAHDTDEVLPEHIAAFEALAQRRLQLEPVAYIVGQKEFFGLTLAIDKRVLDPRADTEVLVDWALACGLGLERPKYLDLGTGSGAIALALKSQLSEAEVLAVDNSAEALSLAAQNAHNLALHVSFLQSNWFSQVQGKFNV
;
A
#
# COMPACT_ATOMS: atom_id res chain seq x y z
N MET A 1 -8.69 -10.22 28.57
CA MET A 1 -9.49 -10.35 27.33
C MET A 1 -8.74 -11.26 26.37
N ASN A 2 -9.48 -12.16 25.68
CA ASN A 2 -8.90 -12.97 24.62
C ASN A 2 -9.03 -12.29 23.24
N VAL A 3 -8.41 -12.87 22.20
CA VAL A 3 -8.39 -12.34 20.82
C VAL A 3 -9.81 -12.14 20.29
N ALA A 4 -10.70 -13.15 20.42
CA ALA A 4 -12.08 -13.04 19.96
C ALA A 4 -12.85 -11.89 20.63
N GLN A 5 -12.64 -11.68 21.93
CA GLN A 5 -13.26 -10.58 22.66
C GLN A 5 -12.75 -9.21 22.21
N CYS A 6 -11.44 -9.07 21.91
CA CYS A 6 -10.87 -7.84 21.37
C CYS A 6 -11.50 -7.50 20.02
N LEU A 7 -11.59 -8.47 19.10
CA LEU A 7 -12.19 -8.27 17.78
C LEU A 7 -13.69 -7.94 17.86
N THR A 8 -14.43 -8.62 18.76
CA THR A 8 -15.84 -8.32 19.02
C THR A 8 -16.01 -6.89 19.53
N ARG A 9 -15.13 -6.43 20.44
CA ARG A 9 -15.15 -5.06 20.94
C ARG A 9 -14.91 -4.04 19.82
N GLY A 10 -13.96 -4.30 18.92
CA GLY A 10 -13.75 -3.45 17.74
C GLY A 10 -15.02 -3.34 16.87
N HIS A 11 -15.70 -4.47 16.66
CA HIS A 11 -16.95 -4.49 15.90
C HIS A 11 -18.08 -3.72 16.62
N VAL A 12 -18.24 -3.88 17.93
CA VAL A 12 -19.22 -3.12 18.73
C VAL A 12 -18.97 -1.62 18.69
N LEU A 13 -17.70 -1.19 18.58
CA LEU A 13 -17.33 0.21 18.38
C LEU A 13 -17.65 0.74 16.98
N GLY A 14 -18.01 -0.13 16.03
CA GLY A 14 -18.40 0.25 14.66
C GLY A 14 -17.35 -0.04 13.60
N LEU A 15 -16.24 -0.72 13.93
CA LEU A 15 -15.25 -1.11 12.92
C LEU A 15 -15.76 -2.25 12.04
N PRO A 16 -15.58 -2.19 10.70
CA PRO A 16 -15.73 -3.35 9.84
C PRO A 16 -14.82 -4.50 10.28
N ARG A 17 -15.30 -5.74 10.17
CA ARG A 17 -14.57 -6.92 10.64
C ARG A 17 -13.13 -7.00 10.12
N LEU A 18 -12.94 -6.76 8.83
CA LEU A 18 -11.59 -6.81 8.21
C LEU A 18 -10.67 -5.74 8.80
N GLU A 19 -11.17 -4.53 8.98
CA GLU A 19 -10.37 -3.43 9.54
C GLU A 19 -9.99 -3.70 11.00
N ALA A 20 -10.91 -4.22 11.82
CA ALA A 20 -10.61 -4.63 13.19
C ALA A 20 -9.50 -5.71 13.24
N GLN A 21 -9.54 -6.70 12.33
CA GLN A 21 -8.51 -7.74 12.23
C GLN A 21 -7.14 -7.16 11.87
N ILE A 22 -7.07 -6.28 10.86
CA ILE A 22 -5.82 -5.63 10.44
C ILE A 22 -5.23 -4.79 11.58
N LEU A 23 -6.05 -3.96 12.22
CA LEU A 23 -5.59 -3.11 13.33
C LEU A 23 -5.13 -3.93 14.53
N PHE A 24 -5.81 -5.06 14.82
CA PHE A 24 -5.41 -5.95 15.90
C PHE A 24 -4.07 -6.65 15.60
N LEU A 25 -3.89 -7.18 14.38
CA LEU A 25 -2.62 -7.78 13.95
C LEU A 25 -1.48 -6.75 14.04
N HIS A 26 -1.73 -5.51 13.60
CA HIS A 26 -0.76 -4.43 13.71
C HIS A 26 -0.41 -4.11 15.17
N ALA A 27 -1.41 -3.98 16.05
CA ALA A 27 -1.21 -3.72 17.48
C ALA A 27 -0.41 -4.80 18.20
N THR A 28 -0.46 -6.04 17.71
CA THR A 28 0.27 -7.19 18.25
C THR A 28 1.61 -7.46 17.56
N GLY A 29 2.04 -6.57 16.63
CA GLY A 29 3.30 -6.72 15.89
C GLY A 29 3.32 -7.90 14.91
N ARG A 30 2.16 -8.39 14.48
CA ARG A 30 2.01 -9.51 13.55
C ARG A 30 1.88 -9.04 12.11
N SER A 31 2.18 -9.94 11.17
CA SER A 31 1.90 -9.69 9.75
C SER A 31 0.41 -9.40 9.55
N LEU A 32 0.10 -8.35 8.79
CA LEU A 32 -1.30 -7.95 8.50
C LEU A 32 -2.07 -9.03 7.69
N HIS A 33 -1.33 -9.97 7.07
CA HIS A 33 -1.89 -11.07 6.28
C HIS A 33 -2.19 -12.32 7.13
N ASP A 34 -1.72 -12.37 8.40
CA ASP A 34 -1.83 -13.54 9.26
C ASP A 34 -3.21 -13.67 9.93
N ARG A 35 -4.26 -13.57 9.10
CA ARG A 35 -5.65 -13.73 9.57
C ARG A 35 -5.97 -15.15 10.02
N ALA A 36 -5.25 -16.15 9.52
CA ALA A 36 -5.41 -17.54 9.96
C ALA A 36 -5.01 -17.70 11.43
N TRP A 37 -4.01 -16.96 11.87
CA TRP A 37 -3.59 -16.94 13.27
C TRP A 37 -4.73 -16.49 14.20
N LEU A 38 -5.52 -15.49 13.79
CA LEU A 38 -6.65 -14.98 14.60
C LEU A 38 -7.71 -16.06 14.86
N LEU A 39 -7.89 -17.00 13.93
CA LEU A 39 -8.84 -18.10 14.07
C LEU A 39 -8.27 -19.23 14.94
N ALA A 40 -6.98 -19.50 14.83
CA ALA A 40 -6.34 -20.56 15.59
C ALA A 40 -6.07 -20.18 17.05
N HIS A 41 -6.05 -18.88 17.38
CA HIS A 41 -5.69 -18.33 18.68
C HIS A 41 -6.80 -17.43 19.28
N ASP A 42 -8.03 -17.66 18.88
CA ASP A 42 -9.19 -16.83 19.27
C ASP A 42 -9.44 -16.80 20.79
N THR A 43 -9.06 -17.87 21.50
CA THR A 43 -9.17 -18.01 22.94
C THR A 43 -7.94 -17.55 23.73
N ASP A 44 -6.82 -17.24 23.04
CA ASP A 44 -5.58 -16.82 23.69
C ASP A 44 -5.73 -15.47 24.40
N GLU A 45 -5.15 -15.37 25.59
CA GLU A 45 -5.14 -14.12 26.33
C GLU A 45 -4.25 -13.07 25.65
N VAL A 46 -4.77 -11.83 25.55
CA VAL A 46 -4.09 -10.68 24.98
C VAL A 46 -3.49 -9.84 26.10
N LEU A 47 -2.22 -9.46 25.92
CA LEU A 47 -1.52 -8.60 26.87
C LEU A 47 -2.20 -7.21 26.97
N PRO A 48 -2.26 -6.60 28.17
CA PRO A 48 -2.90 -5.30 28.37
C PRO A 48 -2.38 -4.19 27.45
N GLU A 49 -1.07 -4.18 27.16
CA GLU A 49 -0.45 -3.22 26.23
C GLU A 49 -0.96 -3.38 24.79
N HIS A 50 -1.19 -4.60 24.32
CA HIS A 50 -1.74 -4.84 22.99
C HIS A 50 -3.21 -4.45 22.88
N ILE A 51 -3.98 -4.65 23.98
CA ILE A 51 -5.37 -4.18 24.06
C ILE A 51 -5.41 -2.66 23.95
N ALA A 52 -4.59 -1.96 24.73
CA ALA A 52 -4.53 -0.50 24.72
C ALA A 52 -4.08 0.04 23.34
N ALA A 53 -3.07 -0.60 22.71
CA ALA A 53 -2.61 -0.26 21.37
C ALA A 53 -3.75 -0.43 20.34
N PHE A 54 -4.43 -1.57 20.35
CA PHE A 54 -5.56 -1.83 19.46
C PHE A 54 -6.68 -0.77 19.62
N GLU A 55 -7.05 -0.45 20.86
CA GLU A 55 -8.08 0.55 21.15
C GLU A 55 -7.67 1.95 20.63
N ALA A 56 -6.41 2.34 20.79
CA ALA A 56 -5.90 3.60 20.28
C ALA A 56 -5.98 3.66 18.72
N LEU A 57 -5.59 2.57 18.03
CA LEU A 57 -5.70 2.49 16.57
C LEU A 57 -7.16 2.48 16.11
N ALA A 58 -8.04 1.78 16.84
CA ALA A 58 -9.48 1.76 16.59
C ALA A 58 -10.08 3.17 16.67
N GLN A 59 -9.69 3.96 17.67
CA GLN A 59 -10.16 5.35 17.79
C GLN A 59 -9.72 6.22 16.61
N ARG A 60 -8.48 6.09 16.14
CA ARG A 60 -8.01 6.80 14.93
C ARG A 60 -8.88 6.44 13.71
N ARG A 61 -9.20 5.15 13.53
CA ARG A 61 -10.05 4.70 12.43
C ARG A 61 -11.48 5.23 12.53
N LEU A 62 -12.06 5.27 13.74
CA LEU A 62 -13.39 5.85 13.98
C LEU A 62 -13.44 7.37 13.71
N GLN A 63 -12.29 8.05 13.78
CA GLN A 63 -12.12 9.42 13.31
C GLN A 63 -11.90 9.54 11.80
N LEU A 64 -12.19 8.46 11.03
CA LEU A 64 -12.11 8.36 9.58
C LEU A 64 -10.69 8.34 9.01
N GLU A 65 -9.65 8.15 9.84
CA GLU A 65 -8.29 7.96 9.32
C GLU A 65 -8.22 6.63 8.53
N PRO A 66 -7.70 6.62 7.29
CA PRO A 66 -7.56 5.41 6.50
C PRO A 66 -6.72 4.34 7.20
N VAL A 67 -7.14 3.07 7.13
CA VAL A 67 -6.39 1.96 7.76
C VAL A 67 -4.95 1.91 7.24
N ALA A 68 -4.72 2.14 5.94
CA ALA A 68 -3.38 2.15 5.35
C ALA A 68 -2.46 3.19 6.01
N TYR A 69 -2.98 4.37 6.36
CA TYR A 69 -2.20 5.40 7.07
C TYR A 69 -1.96 5.04 8.54
N ILE A 70 -2.92 4.36 9.16
CA ILE A 70 -2.78 3.91 10.56
C ILE A 70 -1.67 2.85 10.68
N VAL A 71 -1.65 1.88 9.76
CA VAL A 71 -0.68 0.78 9.77
C VAL A 71 0.61 1.08 9.00
N GLY A 72 0.63 2.19 8.25
CA GLY A 72 1.80 2.65 7.49
C GLY A 72 2.10 1.87 6.22
N GLN A 73 1.22 0.97 5.80
CA GLN A 73 1.45 0.14 4.61
C GLN A 73 0.15 -0.30 3.93
N LYS A 74 0.28 -0.65 2.64
CA LYS A 74 -0.80 -1.16 1.79
C LYS A 74 -0.26 -2.21 0.85
N GLU A 75 -1.01 -3.29 0.66
CA GLU A 75 -0.78 -4.21 -0.44
C GLU A 75 -1.40 -3.66 -1.72
N PHE A 76 -0.64 -3.70 -2.82
CA PHE A 76 -1.08 -3.35 -4.16
C PHE A 76 -0.34 -4.23 -5.16
N PHE A 77 -1.06 -4.93 -6.01
CA PHE A 77 -0.54 -5.84 -7.04
C PHE A 77 0.51 -6.84 -6.51
N GLY A 78 0.26 -7.39 -5.32
CA GLY A 78 1.18 -8.31 -4.63
C GLY A 78 2.42 -7.67 -3.99
N LEU A 79 2.55 -6.33 -4.05
CA LEU A 79 3.64 -5.57 -3.42
C LEU A 79 3.16 -4.94 -2.11
N THR A 80 3.99 -4.97 -1.07
CA THR A 80 3.74 -4.22 0.16
C THR A 80 4.41 -2.86 0.08
N LEU A 81 3.61 -1.80 -0.01
CA LEU A 81 4.06 -0.41 -0.14
C LEU A 81 3.94 0.32 1.18
N ALA A 82 4.93 1.12 1.55
CA ALA A 82 4.80 2.11 2.61
C ALA A 82 3.83 3.20 2.15
N ILE A 83 2.87 3.56 3.02
CA ILE A 83 1.81 4.53 2.73
C ILE A 83 1.64 5.47 3.92
N ASP A 84 1.56 6.76 3.65
CA ASP A 84 1.20 7.76 4.64
C ASP A 84 0.45 8.95 3.99
N LYS A 85 0.18 10.00 4.78
CA LYS A 85 -0.60 11.17 4.36
C LYS A 85 -0.02 11.97 3.18
N ARG A 86 1.21 11.69 2.76
CA ARG A 86 1.85 12.35 1.59
C ARG A 86 1.25 11.91 0.27
N VAL A 87 0.59 10.75 0.23
CA VAL A 87 0.09 10.13 -1.00
C VAL A 87 -1.32 9.59 -0.82
N LEU A 88 -2.04 9.44 -1.91
CA LEU A 88 -3.33 8.74 -1.90
C LEU A 88 -3.11 7.25 -1.61
N ASP A 89 -3.98 6.66 -0.75
CA ASP A 89 -4.05 5.21 -0.53
C ASP A 89 -4.43 4.50 -1.86
N PRO A 90 -3.57 3.66 -2.45
CA PRO A 90 -3.85 2.98 -3.70
C PRO A 90 -5.15 2.16 -3.64
N ARG A 91 -6.00 2.28 -4.66
CA ARG A 91 -7.27 1.55 -4.74
C ARG A 91 -7.11 0.26 -5.53
N ALA A 92 -7.80 -0.80 -5.10
CA ALA A 92 -7.76 -2.10 -5.79
C ALA A 92 -8.18 -1.99 -7.26
N ASP A 93 -9.17 -1.13 -7.58
CA ASP A 93 -9.62 -0.89 -8.94
C ASP A 93 -8.49 -0.39 -9.87
N THR A 94 -7.45 0.23 -9.31
CA THR A 94 -6.28 0.70 -10.07
C THR A 94 -5.40 -0.45 -10.57
N GLU A 95 -5.53 -1.66 -10.01
CA GLU A 95 -4.80 -2.85 -10.48
C GLU A 95 -5.20 -3.23 -11.91
N VAL A 96 -6.45 -2.96 -12.30
CA VAL A 96 -6.93 -3.15 -13.68
C VAL A 96 -6.13 -2.30 -14.68
N LEU A 97 -5.72 -1.08 -14.26
CA LEU A 97 -4.88 -0.21 -15.10
C LEU A 97 -3.48 -0.81 -15.28
N VAL A 98 -2.93 -1.44 -14.25
CA VAL A 98 -1.63 -2.15 -14.36
C VAL A 98 -1.74 -3.30 -15.35
N ASP A 99 -2.77 -4.15 -15.23
CA ASP A 99 -3.01 -5.26 -16.17
C ASP A 99 -3.13 -4.77 -17.62
N TRP A 100 -3.89 -3.69 -17.84
CA TRP A 100 -4.03 -3.08 -19.17
C TRP A 100 -2.69 -2.55 -19.69
N ALA A 101 -1.92 -1.84 -18.88
CA ALA A 101 -0.62 -1.30 -19.27
C ALA A 101 0.37 -2.42 -19.61
N LEU A 102 0.38 -3.51 -18.84
CA LEU A 102 1.19 -4.70 -19.12
C LEU A 102 0.81 -5.32 -20.49
N ALA A 103 -0.50 -5.43 -20.76
CA ALA A 103 -0.99 -5.94 -22.04
C ALA A 103 -0.55 -5.06 -23.23
N CYS A 104 -0.51 -3.75 -23.08
CA CYS A 104 0.00 -2.82 -24.11
C CYS A 104 1.50 -2.98 -24.39
N GLY A 105 2.27 -3.45 -23.41
CA GLY A 105 3.71 -3.71 -23.56
C GLY A 105 4.06 -5.09 -24.12
N LEU A 106 3.07 -5.95 -24.34
CA LEU A 106 3.31 -7.31 -24.85
C LEU A 106 4.00 -7.29 -26.22
N GLY A 107 5.04 -8.10 -26.35
CA GLY A 107 5.82 -8.20 -27.62
C GLY A 107 6.91 -7.14 -27.78
N LEU A 108 7.02 -6.18 -26.86
CA LEU A 108 8.11 -5.22 -26.82
C LEU A 108 9.25 -5.78 -25.96
N GLU A 109 10.47 -5.74 -26.48
CA GLU A 109 11.65 -6.24 -25.77
C GLU A 109 11.97 -5.38 -24.52
N ARG A 110 11.84 -4.05 -24.64
CA ARG A 110 12.08 -3.09 -23.55
C ARG A 110 11.03 -1.98 -23.58
N PRO A 111 9.80 -2.28 -23.10
CA PRO A 111 8.72 -1.29 -23.12
C PRO A 111 9.03 -0.10 -22.21
N LYS A 112 8.63 1.10 -22.65
CA LYS A 112 8.80 2.35 -21.90
C LYS A 112 7.45 2.81 -21.38
N TYR A 113 7.35 2.93 -20.06
CA TYR A 113 6.14 3.36 -19.36
C TYR A 113 6.35 4.73 -18.72
N LEU A 114 5.29 5.54 -18.75
CA LEU A 114 5.23 6.82 -18.05
C LEU A 114 4.04 6.80 -17.09
N ASP A 115 4.32 6.90 -15.80
CA ASP A 115 3.31 7.00 -14.72
C ASP A 115 3.21 8.46 -14.26
N LEU A 116 2.11 9.12 -14.57
CA LEU A 116 1.84 10.53 -14.25
C LEU A 116 0.99 10.65 -13.00
N GLY A 117 1.52 11.28 -11.96
CA GLY A 117 0.88 11.35 -10.64
C GLY A 117 1.11 10.08 -9.84
N THR A 118 2.35 9.61 -9.82
CA THR A 118 2.72 8.29 -9.30
C THR A 118 2.40 8.07 -7.81
N GLY A 119 2.27 9.15 -7.02
CA GLY A 119 1.95 9.07 -5.60
C GLY A 119 2.95 8.19 -4.83
N SER A 120 2.50 7.04 -4.34
CA SER A 120 3.33 6.04 -3.65
C SER A 120 4.26 5.23 -4.56
N GLY A 121 4.17 5.43 -5.89
CA GLY A 121 4.83 4.61 -6.88
C GLY A 121 4.09 3.31 -7.22
N ALA A 122 2.86 3.14 -6.78
CA ALA A 122 2.15 1.86 -6.84
C ALA A 122 2.10 1.27 -8.26
N ILE A 123 1.67 2.05 -9.25
CA ILE A 123 1.58 1.60 -10.66
C ILE A 123 2.97 1.36 -11.23
N ALA A 124 3.88 2.33 -11.10
CA ALA A 124 5.25 2.24 -11.62
C ALA A 124 6.00 1.02 -11.07
N LEU A 125 5.89 0.76 -9.77
CA LEU A 125 6.53 -0.36 -9.11
C LEU A 125 5.88 -1.70 -9.49
N ALA A 126 4.55 -1.74 -9.62
CA ALA A 126 3.84 -2.92 -10.10
C ALA A 126 4.29 -3.30 -11.53
N LEU A 127 4.34 -2.33 -12.46
CA LEU A 127 4.84 -2.55 -13.82
C LEU A 127 6.28 -3.07 -13.81
N LYS A 128 7.16 -2.43 -13.03
CA LYS A 128 8.57 -2.85 -12.93
C LYS A 128 8.76 -4.22 -12.31
N SER A 129 7.91 -4.61 -11.36
CA SER A 129 7.96 -5.94 -10.74
C SER A 129 7.59 -7.07 -11.71
N GLN A 130 6.71 -6.80 -12.67
CA GLN A 130 6.28 -7.77 -13.67
C GLN A 130 7.20 -7.82 -14.91
N LEU A 131 7.82 -6.69 -15.24
CA LEU A 131 8.66 -6.55 -16.45
C LEU A 131 10.02 -5.95 -16.05
N SER A 132 10.97 -6.81 -15.65
CA SER A 132 12.30 -6.41 -15.18
C SER A 132 13.07 -5.55 -16.20
N GLU A 133 12.87 -5.80 -17.51
CA GLU A 133 13.54 -5.08 -18.60
C GLU A 133 12.84 -3.75 -18.98
N ALA A 134 11.64 -3.50 -18.45
CA ALA A 134 10.93 -2.26 -18.76
C ALA A 134 11.68 -1.02 -18.23
N GLU A 135 11.63 0.06 -19.01
CA GLU A 135 12.02 1.39 -18.57
C GLU A 135 10.79 2.10 -18.03
N VAL A 136 10.78 2.42 -16.74
CA VAL A 136 9.65 3.09 -16.08
C VAL A 136 10.10 4.45 -15.57
N LEU A 137 9.41 5.51 -16.02
CA LEU A 137 9.52 6.86 -15.50
C LEU A 137 8.26 7.20 -14.69
N ALA A 138 8.43 7.44 -13.41
CA ALA A 138 7.37 7.82 -12.48
C ALA A 138 7.47 9.32 -12.16
N VAL A 139 6.37 10.03 -12.34
CA VAL A 139 6.32 11.49 -12.25
C VAL A 139 5.29 11.91 -11.22
N ASP A 140 5.63 12.89 -10.40
CA ASP A 140 4.70 13.57 -9.51
C ASP A 140 5.08 15.04 -9.35
N ASN A 141 4.12 15.88 -9.04
CA ASN A 141 4.37 17.29 -8.71
C ASN A 141 4.87 17.45 -7.26
N SER A 142 4.53 16.51 -6.37
CA SER A 142 4.92 16.49 -4.97
C SER A 142 6.28 15.83 -4.78
N ALA A 143 7.27 16.57 -4.33
CA ALA A 143 8.57 16.01 -3.92
C ALA A 143 8.44 15.03 -2.75
N GLU A 144 7.45 15.23 -1.85
CA GLU A 144 7.19 14.34 -0.71
C GLU A 144 6.63 13.00 -1.18
N ALA A 145 5.73 13.01 -2.18
CA ALA A 145 5.23 11.79 -2.81
C ALA A 145 6.36 11.00 -3.49
N LEU A 146 7.20 11.68 -4.28
CA LEU A 146 8.36 11.06 -4.93
C LEU A 146 9.36 10.48 -3.92
N SER A 147 9.56 11.15 -2.78
CA SER A 147 10.40 10.62 -1.69
C SER A 147 9.86 9.30 -1.15
N LEU A 148 8.53 9.17 -0.96
CA LEU A 148 7.90 7.93 -0.52
C LEU A 148 7.97 6.85 -1.62
N ALA A 149 7.72 7.22 -2.88
CA ALA A 149 7.83 6.29 -4.01
C ALA A 149 9.25 5.74 -4.16
N ALA A 150 10.28 6.59 -4.01
CA ALA A 150 11.68 6.17 -4.03
C ALA A 150 12.03 5.25 -2.85
N GLN A 151 11.48 5.52 -1.66
CA GLN A 151 11.62 4.62 -0.51
C GLN A 151 10.99 3.25 -0.79
N ASN A 152 9.79 3.21 -1.39
CA ASN A 152 9.14 1.97 -1.79
C ASN A 152 9.97 1.21 -2.83
N ALA A 153 10.48 1.89 -3.85
CA ALA A 153 11.37 1.29 -4.85
C ALA A 153 12.62 0.66 -4.22
N HIS A 154 13.26 1.38 -3.27
CA HIS A 154 14.41 0.88 -2.54
C HIS A 154 14.07 -0.38 -1.72
N ASN A 155 12.97 -0.34 -0.95
CA ASN A 155 12.54 -1.45 -0.09
C ASN A 155 12.21 -2.72 -0.89
N LEU A 156 11.71 -2.56 -2.12
CA LEU A 156 11.36 -3.64 -3.03
C LEU A 156 12.52 -4.05 -3.96
N ALA A 157 13.68 -3.39 -3.89
CA ALA A 157 14.81 -3.55 -4.80
C ALA A 157 14.42 -3.41 -6.29
N LEU A 158 13.50 -2.48 -6.61
CA LEU A 158 13.03 -2.20 -7.96
C LEU A 158 13.65 -0.89 -8.49
N HIS A 159 14.12 -0.92 -9.73
CA HIS A 159 14.75 0.25 -10.37
C HIS A 159 13.73 1.00 -11.23
N VAL A 160 13.22 2.13 -10.70
CA VAL A 160 12.32 3.07 -11.37
C VAL A 160 12.97 4.44 -11.37
N SER A 161 12.83 5.19 -12.47
CA SER A 161 13.28 6.58 -12.56
C SER A 161 12.20 7.50 -12.01
N PHE A 162 12.56 8.46 -11.15
CA PHE A 162 11.63 9.42 -10.57
C PHE A 162 11.94 10.83 -11.03
N LEU A 163 10.91 11.60 -11.41
CA LEU A 163 11.04 12.96 -11.89
C LEU A 163 9.96 13.87 -11.28
N GLN A 164 10.38 14.95 -10.65
CA GLN A 164 9.42 15.97 -10.23
C GLN A 164 8.99 16.80 -11.43
N SER A 165 7.69 16.78 -11.74
CA SER A 165 7.13 17.51 -12.86
C SER A 165 5.64 17.77 -12.67
N ASN A 166 5.19 18.92 -13.13
CA ASN A 166 3.77 19.18 -13.30
C ASN A 166 3.33 18.59 -14.66
N TRP A 167 2.72 17.39 -14.60
CA TRP A 167 2.38 16.60 -15.77
C TRP A 167 3.61 16.41 -16.69
N PHE A 168 3.52 16.81 -17.94
CA PHE A 168 4.55 16.64 -18.98
C PHE A 168 5.62 17.72 -18.98
N SER A 169 5.58 18.74 -18.10
CA SER A 169 6.40 19.95 -18.22
C SER A 169 7.91 19.69 -18.24
N GLN A 170 8.38 18.64 -17.58
CA GLN A 170 9.79 18.23 -17.54
C GLN A 170 10.05 16.88 -18.22
N VAL A 171 8.98 16.22 -18.69
CA VAL A 171 9.08 14.90 -19.34
C VAL A 171 9.66 15.04 -20.73
N GLN A 172 10.68 14.24 -21.03
CA GLN A 172 11.31 14.18 -22.35
C GLN A 172 11.29 12.76 -22.89
N GLY A 173 11.28 12.64 -24.22
CA GLY A 173 11.30 11.35 -24.91
C GLY A 173 9.92 10.87 -25.33
N LYS A 174 9.85 9.58 -25.67
CA LYS A 174 8.63 8.89 -26.10
C LYS A 174 8.44 7.63 -25.25
N PHE A 175 7.20 7.33 -24.93
CA PHE A 175 6.79 6.17 -24.17
C PHE A 175 5.83 5.32 -25.00
N ASN A 176 5.74 4.05 -24.66
CA ASN A 176 4.82 3.13 -25.31
C ASN A 176 3.43 3.19 -24.64
N VAL A 177 3.42 3.46 -23.32
CA VAL A 177 2.21 3.58 -22.50
C VAL A 177 2.38 4.71 -21.53
#